data_17fc9af3f8479fe0d994624d804134b9
#
_entry.id   17fc9af3f8479fe0d994624d804134b9
#
_cell.length_a   1.000
_cell.length_b   1.000
_cell.length_c   1.000
_cell.angle_alpha   90.00
_cell.angle_beta   90.00
_cell.angle_gamma   90.00
#
_symmetry.space_group_name_H-M   'P 1'
#
loop_
_entity.id
_entity.type
_entity.pdbx_description
1 polymer ?
#
loop_
_entity_poly.entity_id
_entity_poly.type
_entity_poly.pdbx_seq_one_letter_code
_entity_poly.pdbx_strand_id
1 'polypeptide(L)'
;MTDAPADELTAARLVVVHADEACLGNGQEPPTPGGAGGLVEVRDAAGRVERRDYFLAEGDTTNNRMALRSAIAALELLSARGRRHAVRFTSDSTYLIQGMREWVHAWRARGWRRKGGAIENLELWQELVAAAARHDVTWQWVRGHAGHAKNEYANHLATRAAADQHRSGGLVASEFMAWLLAQRRKGHYAAYDPDADVR
;
A
#
# COMPACT_ATOMS: atom_id res chain seq x y z
N MET A 1 -30.52 8.40 37.02
CA MET A 1 -30.50 8.04 35.58
C MET A 1 -29.77 9.20 34.89
N THR A 2 -28.49 9.06 34.77
CA THR A 2 -27.61 10.02 34.07
C THR A 2 -27.31 9.44 32.72
N ASP A 3 -27.90 10.05 31.68
CA ASP A 3 -27.59 9.77 30.29
C ASP A 3 -26.09 9.95 30.08
N ALA A 4 -25.40 8.88 29.72
CA ALA A 4 -24.06 8.95 29.20
C ALA A 4 -24.14 9.56 27.80
N PRO A 5 -23.26 10.53 27.43
CA PRO A 5 -23.29 11.09 26.10
C PRO A 5 -22.87 10.06 25.08
N ALA A 6 -23.81 9.68 24.23
CA ALA A 6 -23.61 8.93 23.00
C ALA A 6 -22.96 9.83 21.96
N ASP A 7 -21.68 10.17 22.11
CA ASP A 7 -20.91 10.84 21.05
C ASP A 7 -19.39 10.61 21.19
N GLU A 8 -18.98 9.36 21.40
CA GLU A 8 -17.70 8.92 20.86
C GLU A 8 -17.93 8.38 19.44
N LEU A 9 -18.29 9.27 18.53
CA LEU A 9 -18.01 9.10 17.12
C LEU A 9 -16.50 8.85 17.02
N THR A 10 -16.15 7.58 16.95
CA THR A 10 -14.79 7.06 16.81
C THR A 10 -14.15 7.80 15.65
N ALA A 11 -13.37 8.82 15.96
CA ALA A 11 -12.55 9.54 14.99
C ALA A 11 -11.83 8.47 14.17
N ALA A 12 -12.09 8.45 12.86
CA ALA A 12 -11.51 7.45 11.98
C ALA A 12 -9.99 7.50 12.14
N ARG A 13 -9.42 6.45 12.72
CA ARG A 13 -7.96 6.41 12.97
C ARG A 13 -7.25 6.52 11.64
N LEU A 14 -6.28 7.44 11.56
CA LEU A 14 -5.43 7.53 10.39
C LEU A 14 -4.59 6.25 10.30
N VAL A 15 -4.72 5.56 9.19
CA VAL A 15 -3.88 4.45 8.79
C VAL A 15 -2.92 4.95 7.72
N VAL A 16 -1.63 4.73 7.91
CA VAL A 16 -0.61 5.05 6.91
C VAL A 16 -0.13 3.75 6.28
N VAL A 17 -0.17 3.68 4.96
CA VAL A 17 0.31 2.54 4.18
C VAL A 17 1.46 3.01 3.31
N HIS A 18 2.60 2.35 3.40
CA HIS A 18 3.71 2.47 2.46
C HIS A 18 3.81 1.18 1.66
N ALA A 19 3.69 1.26 0.35
CA ALA A 19 3.66 0.10 -0.53
C ALA A 19 4.64 0.26 -1.68
N ASP A 20 5.17 -0.86 -2.14
CA ASP A 20 6.04 -0.97 -3.29
C ASP A 20 5.83 -2.33 -3.99
N GLU A 21 6.30 -2.45 -5.21
CA GLU A 21 6.24 -3.65 -6.03
C GLU A 21 7.59 -3.99 -6.66
N ALA A 22 7.79 -5.26 -6.97
CA ALA A 22 8.94 -5.76 -7.69
C ALA A 22 8.49 -6.81 -8.71
N CYS A 23 9.04 -6.76 -9.91
CA CYS A 23 8.85 -7.78 -10.94
C CYS A 23 10.21 -8.22 -11.46
N LEU A 24 10.55 -9.48 -11.17
CA LEU A 24 11.82 -10.07 -11.58
C LEU A 24 11.76 -10.37 -13.07
N GLY A 25 12.61 -9.71 -13.86
CA GLY A 25 12.58 -9.84 -15.33
C GLY A 25 11.50 -9.00 -16.02
N ASN A 26 11.03 -7.91 -15.39
CA ASN A 26 10.06 -6.99 -16.02
C ASN A 26 10.55 -6.53 -17.40
N GLY A 27 9.68 -6.74 -18.43
CA GLY A 27 10.03 -6.47 -19.83
C GLY A 27 10.82 -7.58 -20.52
N GLN A 28 11.03 -8.72 -19.88
CA GLN A 28 11.63 -9.94 -20.45
C GLN A 28 10.54 -10.94 -20.86
N GLU A 29 10.98 -12.06 -21.48
CA GLU A 29 10.07 -13.17 -21.81
C GLU A 29 9.52 -13.82 -20.52
N PRO A 30 8.22 -14.21 -20.51
CA PRO A 30 7.61 -14.92 -19.39
C PRO A 30 8.30 -16.25 -19.05
N PRO A 31 8.23 -16.71 -17.78
CA PRO A 31 7.49 -16.10 -16.69
C PRO A 31 8.24 -14.93 -16.03
N THR A 32 7.51 -13.88 -15.69
CA THR A 32 8.03 -12.71 -14.96
C THR A 32 7.43 -12.66 -13.56
N PRO A 33 8.02 -13.40 -12.58
CA PRO A 33 7.48 -13.44 -11.24
C PRO A 33 7.54 -12.07 -10.58
N GLY A 34 6.42 -11.67 -9.97
CA GLY A 34 6.30 -10.42 -9.28
C GLY A 34 5.88 -10.57 -7.83
N GLY A 35 6.17 -9.54 -7.05
CA GLY A 35 5.78 -9.41 -5.68
C GLY A 35 5.36 -7.98 -5.36
N ALA A 36 4.57 -7.84 -4.33
CA ALA A 36 4.27 -6.55 -3.72
C ALA A 36 4.35 -6.67 -2.20
N GLY A 37 4.71 -5.59 -1.56
CA GLY A 37 4.82 -5.53 -0.11
C GLY A 37 4.40 -4.18 0.43
N GLY A 38 3.99 -4.16 1.69
CA GLY A 38 3.67 -2.91 2.33
C GLY A 38 3.73 -2.97 3.85
N LEU A 39 4.03 -1.80 4.40
CA LEU A 39 4.01 -1.49 5.83
C LEU A 39 2.73 -0.72 6.13
N VAL A 40 1.95 -1.23 7.05
CA VAL A 40 0.73 -0.60 7.57
C VAL A 40 1.00 -0.10 8.98
N GLU A 41 0.75 1.18 9.23
CA GLU A 41 0.99 1.82 10.50
C GLU A 41 -0.27 2.51 11.03
N VAL A 42 -0.50 2.38 12.32
CA VAL A 42 -1.60 3.06 13.03
C VAL A 42 -1.06 3.57 14.35
N ARG A 43 -1.38 4.82 14.70
CA ARG A 43 -1.13 5.34 16.05
C ARG A 43 -2.33 5.05 16.94
N ASP A 44 -2.10 4.43 18.07
CA ASP A 44 -3.14 4.20 19.08
C ASP A 44 -3.43 5.47 19.91
N ALA A 45 -4.47 5.42 20.75
CA ALA A 45 -4.85 6.54 21.61
C ALA A 45 -3.78 6.89 22.66
N ALA A 46 -2.87 5.97 22.97
CA ALA A 46 -1.73 6.20 23.87
C ALA A 46 -0.50 6.76 23.13
N GLY A 47 -0.62 7.05 21.84
CA GLY A 47 0.44 7.59 21.01
C GLY A 47 1.46 6.56 20.50
N ARG A 48 1.25 5.25 20.75
CA ARG A 48 2.13 4.18 20.27
C ARG A 48 1.80 3.84 18.83
N VAL A 49 2.83 3.56 18.04
CA VAL A 49 2.67 3.16 16.65
C VAL A 49 2.67 1.64 16.54
N GLU A 50 1.53 1.08 16.14
CA GLU A 50 1.40 -0.31 15.76
C GLU A 50 1.78 -0.46 14.29
N ARG A 51 2.59 -1.49 13.97
CA ARG A 51 3.11 -1.80 12.64
C ARG A 51 2.74 -3.21 12.23
N ARG A 52 2.25 -3.35 11.01
CA ARG A 52 1.95 -4.63 10.36
C ARG A 52 2.50 -4.64 8.96
N ASP A 53 2.92 -5.80 8.51
CA ASP A 53 3.34 -6.02 7.13
C ASP A 53 2.28 -6.82 6.38
N TYR A 54 2.23 -6.62 5.08
CA TYR A 54 1.59 -7.53 4.14
C TYR A 54 2.48 -7.70 2.91
N PHE A 55 2.39 -8.85 2.27
CA PHE A 55 3.07 -9.12 1.02
C PHE A 55 2.31 -10.18 0.22
N LEU A 56 2.44 -10.11 -1.09
CA LEU A 56 1.83 -11.04 -2.04
C LEU A 56 2.72 -11.25 -3.25
N ALA A 57 2.51 -12.35 -3.97
CA ALA A 57 3.26 -12.69 -5.16
C ALA A 57 2.36 -13.24 -6.26
N GLU A 58 2.78 -13.04 -7.52
CA GLU A 58 2.19 -13.64 -8.73
C GLU A 58 3.32 -14.22 -9.58
N GLY A 59 3.11 -15.43 -10.14
CA GLY A 59 4.14 -16.16 -10.89
C GLY A 59 4.45 -15.57 -12.26
N ASP A 60 3.50 -14.84 -12.86
CA ASP A 60 3.66 -14.15 -14.12
C ASP A 60 2.83 -12.86 -14.10
N THR A 61 3.49 -11.71 -14.12
CA THR A 61 2.83 -10.41 -13.90
C THR A 61 3.69 -9.24 -14.42
N THR A 62 3.25 -8.01 -14.14
CA THR A 62 3.99 -6.78 -14.41
C THR A 62 3.98 -5.87 -13.19
N ASN A 63 4.93 -4.91 -13.10
CA ASN A 63 4.95 -3.93 -12.02
C ASN A 63 3.60 -3.19 -11.89
N ASN A 64 3.00 -2.74 -13.00
CA ASN A 64 1.71 -2.07 -12.98
C ASN A 64 0.59 -2.93 -12.35
N ARG A 65 0.56 -4.23 -12.66
CA ARG A 65 -0.40 -5.16 -12.06
C ARG A 65 -0.14 -5.32 -10.58
N MET A 66 1.12 -5.50 -10.19
CA MET A 66 1.49 -5.69 -8.78
C MET A 66 1.22 -4.44 -7.95
N ALA A 67 1.41 -3.22 -8.48
CA ALA A 67 1.03 -1.98 -7.82
C ALA A 67 -0.47 -1.93 -7.50
N LEU A 68 -1.32 -2.29 -8.47
CA LEU A 68 -2.79 -2.35 -8.27
C LEU A 68 -3.16 -3.44 -7.26
N ARG A 69 -2.59 -4.63 -7.39
CA ARG A 69 -2.82 -5.75 -6.45
C ARG A 69 -2.41 -5.42 -5.03
N SER A 70 -1.28 -4.70 -4.86
CA SER A 70 -0.81 -4.22 -3.56
C SER A 70 -1.84 -3.31 -2.89
N ALA A 71 -2.32 -2.31 -3.63
CA ALA A 71 -3.30 -1.35 -3.12
C ALA A 71 -4.65 -2.03 -2.79
N ILE A 72 -5.13 -2.92 -3.64
CA ILE A 72 -6.35 -3.71 -3.40
C ILE A 72 -6.18 -4.52 -2.11
N ALA A 73 -5.11 -5.30 -2.00
CA ALA A 73 -4.87 -6.15 -0.84
C ALA A 73 -4.81 -5.35 0.47
N ALA A 74 -4.09 -4.23 0.49
CA ALA A 74 -4.00 -3.37 1.66
C ALA A 74 -5.38 -2.87 2.11
N LEU A 75 -6.18 -2.33 1.18
CA LEU A 75 -7.49 -1.77 1.49
C LEU A 75 -8.51 -2.85 1.90
N GLU A 76 -8.44 -4.02 1.30
CA GLU A 76 -9.28 -5.15 1.69
C GLU A 76 -8.94 -5.67 3.09
N LEU A 77 -7.65 -5.80 3.41
CA LEU A 77 -7.19 -6.20 4.75
C LEU A 77 -7.64 -5.20 5.82
N LEU A 78 -7.65 -3.91 5.51
CA LEU A 78 -8.18 -2.88 6.40
C LEU A 78 -9.70 -2.97 6.56
N SER A 79 -10.41 -3.41 5.53
CA SER A 79 -11.87 -3.59 5.52
C SER A 79 -12.35 -4.84 6.26
N ALA A 80 -11.47 -5.80 6.59
CA ALA A 80 -11.82 -7.15 7.07
C ALA A 80 -12.76 -7.19 8.29
N ARG A 81 -12.85 -6.08 9.05
CA ARG A 81 -13.76 -5.93 10.20
C ARG A 81 -14.90 -4.94 9.94
N GLY A 82 -15.20 -4.62 8.69
CA GLY A 82 -16.24 -3.68 8.30
C GLY A 82 -16.01 -2.23 8.71
N ARG A 83 -14.80 -1.86 9.13
CA ARG A 83 -14.47 -0.50 9.58
C ARG A 83 -14.03 0.37 8.41
N ARG A 84 -14.51 1.61 8.42
CA ARG A 84 -14.00 2.69 7.55
C ARG A 84 -12.81 3.37 8.23
N HIS A 85 -11.74 3.61 7.48
CA HIS A 85 -10.54 4.28 7.96
C HIS A 85 -10.23 5.51 7.09
N ALA A 86 -9.62 6.54 7.68
CA ALA A 86 -8.85 7.51 6.93
C ALA A 86 -7.52 6.86 6.58
N VAL A 87 -7.21 6.70 5.29
CA VAL A 87 -6.01 6.00 4.82
C VAL A 87 -5.13 6.95 4.01
N ARG A 88 -3.87 7.08 4.40
CA ARG A 88 -2.83 7.68 3.57
C ARG A 88 -2.06 6.56 2.89
N PHE A 89 -2.30 6.37 1.62
CA PHE A 89 -1.63 5.36 0.81
C PHE A 89 -0.46 5.99 0.05
N THR A 90 0.75 5.56 0.34
CA THR A 90 2.01 6.09 -0.20
C THR A 90 2.70 5.04 -1.07
N SER A 91 3.03 5.38 -2.31
CA SER A 91 3.77 4.53 -3.25
C SER A 91 4.57 5.42 -4.23
N ASP A 92 5.62 4.88 -4.80
CA ASP A 92 6.37 5.50 -5.89
C ASP A 92 5.85 5.12 -7.28
N SER A 93 4.86 4.22 -7.37
CA SER A 93 4.17 3.90 -8.61
C SER A 93 3.37 5.08 -9.15
N THR A 94 3.93 5.78 -10.13
CA THR A 94 3.23 6.86 -10.85
C THR A 94 1.95 6.35 -11.51
N TYR A 95 1.99 5.13 -12.04
CA TYR A 95 0.83 4.49 -12.67
C TYR A 95 -0.35 4.39 -11.68
N LEU A 96 -0.12 3.86 -10.48
CA LEU A 96 -1.13 3.73 -9.44
C LEU A 96 -1.63 5.10 -8.96
N ILE A 97 -0.71 5.98 -8.56
CA ILE A 97 -1.07 7.24 -7.90
C ILE A 97 -1.78 8.21 -8.85
N GLN A 98 -1.25 8.41 -10.08
CA GLN A 98 -1.93 9.23 -11.09
C GLN A 98 -3.25 8.59 -11.53
N GLY A 99 -3.29 7.27 -11.70
CA GLY A 99 -4.50 6.55 -12.05
C GLY A 99 -5.63 6.82 -11.08
N MET A 100 -5.39 6.72 -9.78
CA MET A 100 -6.40 6.97 -8.75
C MET A 100 -6.74 8.44 -8.56
N ARG A 101 -5.78 9.35 -8.73
CA ARG A 101 -6.01 10.79 -8.59
C ARG A 101 -6.74 11.41 -9.79
N GLU A 102 -6.47 10.92 -11.00
CA GLU A 102 -6.87 11.62 -12.22
C GLU A 102 -7.67 10.71 -13.16
N TRP A 103 -7.11 9.55 -13.57
CA TRP A 103 -7.63 8.79 -14.69
C TRP A 103 -8.95 8.11 -14.40
N VAL A 104 -9.08 7.51 -13.22
CA VAL A 104 -10.26 6.75 -12.79
C VAL A 104 -11.53 7.62 -12.83
N HIS A 105 -11.44 8.89 -12.42
CA HIS A 105 -12.59 9.81 -12.45
C HIS A 105 -13.10 10.01 -13.88
N ALA A 106 -12.18 10.25 -14.81
CA ALA A 106 -12.52 10.42 -16.22
C ALA A 106 -13.04 9.13 -16.87
N TRP A 107 -12.46 7.97 -16.52
CA TRP A 107 -12.92 6.68 -17.07
C TRP A 107 -14.31 6.31 -16.54
N ARG A 108 -14.58 6.48 -15.26
CA ARG A 108 -15.91 6.24 -14.65
C ARG A 108 -16.99 7.10 -15.30
N ALA A 109 -16.73 8.41 -15.49
CA ALA A 109 -17.67 9.33 -16.15
C ALA A 109 -17.99 8.92 -17.60
N ARG A 110 -17.12 8.13 -18.24
CA ARG A 110 -17.30 7.63 -19.62
C ARG A 110 -17.68 6.15 -19.68
N GLY A 111 -18.17 5.56 -18.60
CA GLY A 111 -18.51 4.13 -18.55
C GLY A 111 -17.31 3.21 -18.73
N TRP A 112 -16.16 3.55 -18.13
CA TRP A 112 -14.90 2.81 -18.19
C TRP A 112 -14.31 2.72 -19.62
N ARG A 113 -14.35 3.86 -20.31
CA ARG A 113 -13.81 4.01 -21.67
C ARG A 113 -12.78 5.13 -21.73
N ARG A 114 -11.75 4.97 -22.58
CA ARG A 114 -10.78 6.03 -22.90
C ARG A 114 -10.71 6.26 -24.40
N LYS A 115 -10.28 7.47 -24.80
CA LYS A 115 -9.90 7.72 -26.20
C LYS A 115 -8.62 6.93 -26.48
N GLY A 116 -8.58 6.21 -27.61
CA GLY A 116 -7.36 5.55 -28.07
C GLY A 116 -7.14 4.12 -27.56
N GLY A 117 -8.22 3.39 -27.23
CA GLY A 117 -8.13 1.94 -27.00
C GLY A 117 -8.62 1.47 -25.64
N ALA A 118 -8.36 0.21 -25.33
CA ALA A 118 -8.76 -0.41 -24.05
C ALA A 118 -7.97 0.19 -22.88
N ILE A 119 -8.59 0.19 -21.71
CA ILE A 119 -7.90 0.50 -20.44
C ILE A 119 -7.15 -0.76 -20.02
N GLU A 120 -5.84 -0.67 -19.92
CA GLU A 120 -5.01 -1.76 -19.44
C GLU A 120 -5.34 -2.04 -17.97
N ASN A 121 -5.39 -3.32 -17.58
CA ASN A 121 -5.74 -3.78 -16.22
C ASN A 121 -7.11 -3.26 -15.73
N LEU A 122 -8.09 -3.11 -16.62
CA LEU A 122 -9.40 -2.53 -16.31
C LEU A 122 -10.06 -3.17 -15.08
N GLU A 123 -10.05 -4.50 -15.00
CA GLU A 123 -10.66 -5.24 -13.89
C GLU A 123 -10.02 -4.87 -12.56
N LEU A 124 -8.68 -4.76 -12.51
CA LEU A 124 -7.97 -4.35 -11.30
C LEU A 124 -8.27 -2.90 -10.91
N TRP A 125 -8.42 -2.00 -11.88
CA TRP A 125 -8.85 -0.64 -11.59
C TRP A 125 -10.26 -0.59 -11.00
N GLN A 126 -11.20 -1.38 -11.50
CA GLN A 126 -12.56 -1.47 -10.98
C GLN A 126 -12.57 -2.05 -9.56
N GLU A 127 -11.81 -3.10 -9.32
CA GLU A 127 -11.61 -3.73 -8.01
C GLU A 127 -11.01 -2.73 -7.00
N LEU A 128 -9.95 -2.01 -7.41
CA LEU A 128 -9.31 -1.00 -6.57
C LEU A 128 -10.25 0.14 -6.19
N VAL A 129 -11.06 0.62 -7.14
CA VAL A 129 -12.07 1.66 -6.88
C VAL A 129 -13.11 1.17 -5.89
N ALA A 130 -13.55 -0.09 -6.00
CA ALA A 130 -14.50 -0.69 -5.07
C ALA A 130 -13.89 -0.85 -3.65
N ALA A 131 -12.64 -1.28 -3.56
CA ALA A 131 -11.92 -1.37 -2.29
C ALA A 131 -11.71 0.02 -1.66
N ALA A 132 -11.28 1.01 -2.44
CA ALA A 132 -11.05 2.37 -1.98
C ALA A 132 -12.33 3.07 -1.49
N ALA A 133 -13.49 2.78 -2.09
CA ALA A 133 -14.76 3.35 -1.68
C ALA A 133 -15.18 2.99 -0.24
N ARG A 134 -14.58 1.96 0.35
CA ARG A 134 -14.82 1.54 1.75
C ARG A 134 -14.08 2.39 2.76
N HIS A 135 -13.13 3.22 2.31
CA HIS A 135 -12.27 4.05 3.15
C HIS A 135 -12.32 5.50 2.68
N ASP A 136 -11.62 6.37 3.41
CA ASP A 136 -11.31 7.73 3.00
C ASP A 136 -9.82 7.79 2.64
N VAL A 137 -9.51 7.58 1.34
CA VAL A 137 -8.15 7.34 0.89
C VAL A 137 -7.54 8.60 0.28
N THR A 138 -6.41 9.01 0.85
CA THR A 138 -5.51 10.01 0.26
C THR A 138 -4.33 9.28 -0.40
N TRP A 139 -4.18 9.47 -1.71
CA TRP A 139 -3.11 8.88 -2.49
C TRP A 139 -1.88 9.79 -2.51
N GLN A 140 -0.74 9.29 -2.08
CA GLN A 140 0.50 10.06 -1.99
C GLN A 140 1.60 9.41 -2.82
N TRP A 141 2.14 10.17 -3.77
CA TRP A 141 3.33 9.75 -4.49
C TRP A 141 4.59 10.14 -3.72
N VAL A 142 5.57 9.24 -3.70
CA VAL A 142 6.93 9.50 -3.23
C VAL A 142 7.92 9.13 -4.32
N ARG A 143 9.09 9.73 -4.28
CA ARG A 143 10.15 9.36 -5.21
C ARG A 143 10.79 8.06 -4.73
N GLY A 144 10.74 7.01 -5.55
CA GLY A 144 11.41 5.74 -5.28
C GLY A 144 12.94 5.92 -5.17
N HIS A 145 13.55 5.07 -4.37
CA HIS A 145 15.01 5.04 -4.13
C HIS A 145 15.63 6.39 -3.73
N ALA A 146 14.86 7.24 -3.06
CA ALA A 146 15.26 8.57 -2.63
C ALA A 146 15.50 8.69 -1.12
N GLY A 147 15.79 7.58 -0.44
CA GLY A 147 16.07 7.56 0.99
C GLY A 147 14.81 7.54 1.88
N HIS A 148 13.66 7.19 1.32
CA HIS A 148 12.43 6.96 2.09
C HIS A 148 12.45 5.58 2.73
N ALA A 149 12.88 5.48 3.99
CA ALA A 149 13.09 4.21 4.68
C ALA A 149 11.89 3.24 4.60
N LYS A 150 10.66 3.74 4.66
CA LYS A 150 9.45 2.89 4.62
C LYS A 150 9.13 2.40 3.20
N ASN A 151 9.39 3.20 2.16
CA ASN A 151 9.27 2.74 0.78
C ASN A 151 10.35 1.70 0.46
N GLU A 152 11.61 1.94 0.85
CA GLU A 152 12.69 0.96 0.71
C GLU A 152 12.40 -0.35 1.47
N TYR A 153 11.74 -0.27 2.62
CA TYR A 153 11.31 -1.45 3.34
C TYR A 153 10.17 -2.18 2.61
N ALA A 154 9.20 -1.46 2.07
CA ALA A 154 8.13 -2.04 1.25
C ALA A 154 8.71 -2.74 0.02
N ASN A 155 9.71 -2.11 -0.66
CA ASN A 155 10.46 -2.74 -1.75
C ASN A 155 11.20 -4.01 -1.31
N HIS A 156 11.79 -4.02 -0.11
CA HIS A 156 12.43 -5.22 0.44
C HIS A 156 11.41 -6.37 0.60
N LEU A 157 10.21 -6.09 1.12
CA LEU A 157 9.15 -7.09 1.22
C LEU A 157 8.68 -7.58 -0.16
N ALA A 158 8.49 -6.65 -1.11
CA ALA A 158 8.07 -6.94 -2.47
C ALA A 158 9.07 -7.84 -3.20
N THR A 159 10.37 -7.51 -3.12
CA THR A 159 11.45 -8.28 -3.75
C THR A 159 11.53 -9.69 -3.18
N ARG A 160 11.43 -9.85 -1.85
CA ARG A 160 11.38 -11.18 -1.22
C ARG A 160 10.15 -11.97 -1.66
N ALA A 161 8.96 -11.33 -1.66
CA ALA A 161 7.75 -11.98 -2.11
C ALA A 161 7.85 -12.47 -3.56
N ALA A 162 8.45 -11.64 -4.46
CA ALA A 162 8.69 -12.02 -5.86
C ALA A 162 9.65 -13.22 -5.98
N ALA A 163 10.73 -13.24 -5.21
CA ALA A 163 11.73 -14.30 -5.25
C ALA A 163 11.20 -15.62 -4.66
N ASP A 164 10.54 -15.54 -3.49
CA ASP A 164 10.09 -16.71 -2.74
C ASP A 164 8.70 -17.19 -3.17
N GLN A 165 7.99 -16.43 -4.03
CA GLN A 165 6.61 -16.66 -4.46
C GLN A 165 5.66 -16.93 -3.28
N HIS A 166 5.82 -16.16 -2.21
CA HIS A 166 5.11 -16.33 -0.95
C HIS A 166 4.17 -15.16 -0.66
N ARG A 167 3.11 -15.44 0.15
CA ARG A 167 2.08 -14.47 0.56
C ARG A 167 1.92 -14.48 2.08
N SER A 168 1.69 -13.32 2.67
CA SER A 168 1.45 -13.22 4.13
C SER A 168 0.10 -13.78 4.58
N GLY A 169 -0.87 -13.91 3.68
CA GLY A 169 -2.23 -14.36 4.00
C GLY A 169 -3.04 -13.38 4.87
N GLY A 170 -2.49 -12.23 5.22
CA GLY A 170 -3.10 -11.21 6.07
C GLY A 170 -2.09 -10.18 6.55
N LEU A 171 -2.49 -9.35 7.51
CA LEU A 171 -1.57 -8.47 8.22
C LEU A 171 -0.78 -9.29 9.26
N VAL A 172 0.54 -9.31 9.12
CA VAL A 172 1.48 -10.01 10.02
C VAL A 172 2.26 -9.02 10.88
N ALA A 173 2.96 -9.50 11.90
CA ALA A 173 3.85 -8.66 12.72
C ALA A 173 4.95 -8.05 11.82
N SER A 174 5.18 -6.73 11.97
CA SER A 174 6.15 -6.05 11.12
C SER A 174 7.59 -6.26 11.59
N GLU A 175 8.48 -6.49 10.64
CA GLU A 175 9.92 -6.55 10.83
C GLU A 175 10.61 -5.19 10.55
N PHE A 176 9.85 -4.11 10.29
CA PHE A 176 10.41 -2.81 9.92
C PHE A 176 11.47 -2.31 10.88
N MET A 177 11.23 -2.39 12.19
CA MET A 177 12.18 -1.87 13.17
C MET A 177 13.49 -2.67 13.19
N ALA A 178 13.42 -4.00 13.02
CA ALA A 178 14.61 -4.85 12.91
C ALA A 178 15.39 -4.54 11.62
N TRP A 179 14.69 -4.40 10.50
CA TRP A 179 15.26 -3.99 9.23
C TRP A 179 15.93 -2.61 9.33
N LEU A 180 15.25 -1.61 9.90
CA LEU A 180 15.77 -0.25 10.07
C LEU A 180 17.04 -0.25 10.93
N LEU A 181 17.07 -1.02 12.01
CA LEU A 181 18.26 -1.17 12.85
C LEU A 181 19.42 -1.77 12.07
N ALA A 182 19.17 -2.78 11.22
CA ALA A 182 20.18 -3.36 10.36
C ALA A 182 20.71 -2.36 9.33
N GLN A 183 19.85 -1.50 8.75
CA GLN A 183 20.27 -0.43 7.85
C GLN A 183 21.11 0.64 8.57
N ARG A 184 20.73 1.01 9.81
CA ARG A 184 21.51 1.95 10.61
C ARG A 184 22.92 1.45 10.90
N ARG A 185 23.11 0.16 11.15
CA ARG A 185 24.43 -0.46 11.32
C ARG A 185 25.31 -0.35 10.05
N LYS A 186 24.68 -0.21 8.87
CA LYS A 186 25.37 0.02 7.58
C LYS A 186 25.57 1.51 7.28
N GLY A 187 25.20 2.41 8.21
CA GLY A 187 25.33 3.87 8.04
C GLY A 187 24.14 4.53 7.34
N HIS A 188 23.07 3.81 7.03
CA HIS A 188 21.86 4.39 6.43
C HIS A 188 20.86 4.82 7.51
N TYR A 189 20.06 5.84 7.22
CA TYR A 189 18.94 6.31 8.06
C TYR A 189 19.29 6.66 9.51
N ALA A 190 20.51 7.14 9.80
CA ALA A 190 20.96 7.43 11.17
C ALA A 190 20.03 8.41 11.91
N ALA A 191 19.58 9.48 11.23
CA ALA A 191 18.70 10.51 11.78
C ALA A 191 17.20 10.29 11.46
N TYR A 192 16.83 9.16 10.85
CA TYR A 192 15.45 8.92 10.45
C TYR A 192 14.54 8.63 11.67
N ASP A 193 13.45 9.38 11.79
CA ASP A 193 12.42 9.14 12.81
C ASP A 193 11.36 8.17 12.25
N PRO A 194 11.26 6.94 12.78
CA PRO A 194 10.32 5.94 12.27
C PRO A 194 8.84 6.31 12.49
N ASP A 195 8.54 7.26 13.37
CA ASP A 195 7.18 7.64 13.72
C ASP A 195 6.71 8.95 13.08
N ALA A 196 7.56 9.62 12.30
CA ALA A 196 7.27 10.94 11.73
C ALA A 196 5.98 10.97 10.89
N ASP A 197 5.74 9.93 10.07
CA ASP A 197 4.62 9.90 9.11
C ASP A 197 3.26 9.57 9.74
N VAL A 198 3.24 9.15 11.00
CA VAL A 198 2.03 8.71 11.71
C VAL A 198 1.60 9.71 12.80
N ARG A 199 2.15 10.94 12.73
CA ARG A 199 1.80 12.05 13.65
C ARG A 199 0.55 12.78 13.22
#